data_81eef285de2eb7edbaef8795bc0e837c
#
_entry.id   81eef285de2eb7edbaef8795bc0e837c
#
_cell.length_a   1.000
_cell.length_b   1.000
_cell.length_c   1.000
_cell.angle_alpha   90.00
_cell.angle_beta   90.00
_cell.angle_gamma   90.00
#
_symmetry.space_group_name_H-M   'P 1'
#
loop_
_entity.id
_entity.type
_entity.pdbx_description
1 polymer ?
#
loop_
_entity_poly.entity_id
_entity_poly.type
_entity_poly.pdbx_seq_one_letter_code
_entity_poly.pdbx_strand_id
1 'polypeptide(L)'
;FLDPDQSPATAAIDLLRAALARKLRTIVYCRSRRMTELVSLWAGSLSGPWAGRISAYRAGFLPEERRQIEARMASGELLAVVSTSALELGIDIGGLDVCILVGYPGTIMSTLQRGGRVGRAQQESAVVLVAGEDALDQYFMSHPEDFFSRPAEKAVVNPWNEVILARHLECAAAELPLSARDPWLAPVPAQEALRDLAAQGRLLLSADGS
;
A
#
# COMPACT_ATOMS: atom_id res chain seq x y z
N PHE A 1 10.82 9.34 -14.89
CA PHE A 1 12.19 9.86 -14.89
C PHE A 1 13.16 8.72 -15.02
N LEU A 2 14.05 8.79 -15.99
CA LEU A 2 15.13 7.85 -16.23
C LEU A 2 16.43 8.65 -16.44
N ASP A 3 17.45 8.36 -15.65
CA ASP A 3 18.80 8.89 -15.81
C ASP A 3 19.74 7.69 -16.06
N PRO A 4 20.29 7.55 -17.27
CA PRO A 4 21.13 6.39 -17.59
C PRO A 4 22.48 6.40 -16.87
N ASP A 5 22.92 7.56 -16.37
CA ASP A 5 24.22 7.74 -15.73
C ASP A 5 24.16 7.58 -14.20
N GLN A 6 22.95 7.44 -13.64
CA GLN A 6 22.74 7.33 -12.19
C GLN A 6 21.91 6.11 -11.80
N SER A 7 22.20 5.57 -10.63
CA SER A 7 21.32 4.55 -10.07
C SER A 7 19.94 5.15 -9.70
N PRO A 8 18.85 4.39 -9.78
CA PRO A 8 17.53 4.89 -9.38
C PRO A 8 17.48 5.41 -7.94
N ALA A 9 18.31 4.83 -7.06
CA ALA A 9 18.42 5.28 -5.67
C ALA A 9 19.07 6.66 -5.59
N THR A 10 20.13 6.90 -6.33
CA THR A 10 20.83 8.21 -6.38
C THR A 10 19.89 9.28 -6.93
N ALA A 11 19.24 9.01 -8.06
CA ALA A 11 18.28 9.93 -8.68
C ALA A 11 17.11 10.26 -7.73
N ALA A 12 16.60 9.26 -7.01
CA ALA A 12 15.54 9.47 -6.02
C ALA A 12 16.00 10.32 -4.84
N ILE A 13 17.26 10.16 -4.38
CA ILE A 13 17.84 10.99 -3.31
C ILE A 13 18.00 12.44 -3.78
N ASP A 14 18.43 12.68 -5.01
CA ASP A 14 18.57 14.02 -5.55
C ASP A 14 17.21 14.72 -5.70
N LEU A 15 16.19 14.01 -6.16
CA LEU A 15 14.79 14.49 -6.19
C LEU A 15 14.28 14.80 -4.78
N LEU A 16 14.54 13.91 -3.82
CA LEU A 16 14.15 14.12 -2.43
C LEU A 16 14.82 15.38 -1.87
N ARG A 17 16.13 15.56 -2.09
CA ARG A 17 16.85 16.77 -1.66
C ARG A 17 16.27 18.05 -2.28
N ALA A 18 15.93 18.00 -3.56
CA ALA A 18 15.30 19.13 -4.25
C ALA A 18 13.93 19.47 -3.66
N ALA A 19 13.15 18.46 -3.28
CA ALA A 19 11.86 18.64 -2.61
C ALA A 19 12.05 19.22 -1.19
N LEU A 20 12.98 18.68 -0.41
CA LEU A 20 13.28 19.17 0.94
C LEU A 20 13.77 20.62 0.95
N ALA A 21 14.61 21.03 -0.03
CA ALA A 21 15.06 22.41 -0.18
C ALA A 21 13.89 23.38 -0.39
N ARG A 22 12.78 22.90 -0.95
CA ARG A 22 11.52 23.64 -1.13
C ARG A 22 10.54 23.45 0.03
N LYS A 23 10.94 22.72 1.08
CA LYS A 23 10.11 22.35 2.24
C LYS A 23 8.87 21.52 1.84
N LEU A 24 8.93 20.80 0.72
CA LEU A 24 7.86 19.93 0.26
C LEU A 24 7.86 18.62 1.06
N ARG A 25 6.70 18.28 1.59
CA ARG A 25 6.51 17.04 2.34
C ARG A 25 6.49 15.86 1.38
N THR A 26 7.40 14.93 1.57
CA THR A 26 7.71 13.92 0.55
C THR A 26 7.58 12.50 1.11
N ILE A 27 6.98 11.63 0.32
CA ILE A 27 7.04 10.19 0.54
C ILE A 27 7.87 9.54 -0.57
N VAL A 28 8.80 8.65 -0.19
CA VAL A 28 9.61 7.87 -1.12
C VAL A 28 9.26 6.39 -0.94
N TYR A 29 8.83 5.73 -1.99
CA TYR A 29 8.56 4.30 -1.99
C TYR A 29 9.70 3.53 -2.63
N CYS A 30 10.26 2.57 -1.88
CA CYS A 30 11.29 1.65 -2.34
C CYS A 30 10.75 0.23 -2.49
N ARG A 31 11.34 -0.57 -3.37
CA ARG A 31 10.94 -1.96 -3.64
C ARG A 31 11.29 -2.93 -2.50
N SER A 32 12.30 -2.60 -1.68
CA SER A 32 12.77 -3.50 -0.62
C SER A 32 13.07 -2.75 0.68
N ARG A 33 13.00 -3.49 1.80
CA ARG A 33 13.37 -2.97 3.13
C ARG A 33 14.81 -2.46 3.16
N ARG A 34 15.74 -3.21 2.54
CA ARG A 34 17.15 -2.81 2.46
C ARG A 34 17.32 -1.49 1.71
N MET A 35 16.63 -1.32 0.60
CA MET A 35 16.67 -0.07 -0.16
C MET A 35 16.09 1.10 0.64
N THR A 36 14.99 0.87 1.37
CA THR A 36 14.40 1.88 2.26
C THR A 36 15.39 2.39 3.30
N GLU A 37 16.10 1.48 3.95
CA GLU A 37 17.13 1.85 4.94
C GLU A 37 18.29 2.61 4.30
N LEU A 38 18.82 2.12 3.18
CA LEU A 38 19.93 2.76 2.48
C LEU A 38 19.57 4.16 1.98
N VAL A 39 18.40 4.31 1.33
CA VAL A 39 17.93 5.61 0.84
C VAL A 39 17.70 6.57 2.00
N SER A 40 17.11 6.13 3.11
CA SER A 40 16.90 6.96 4.30
C SER A 40 18.23 7.40 4.92
N LEU A 41 19.17 6.46 5.06
CA LEU A 41 20.50 6.74 5.61
C LEU A 41 21.29 7.72 4.73
N TRP A 42 21.35 7.45 3.45
CA TRP A 42 22.10 8.28 2.49
C TRP A 42 21.45 9.66 2.32
N ALA A 43 20.14 9.72 2.20
CA ALA A 43 19.44 10.99 2.17
C ALA A 43 19.69 11.80 3.45
N GLY A 44 19.64 11.17 4.61
CA GLY A 44 19.95 11.81 5.89
C GLY A 44 21.37 12.34 5.98
N SER A 45 22.36 11.54 5.53
CA SER A 45 23.78 11.95 5.55
C SER A 45 24.10 13.06 4.56
N LEU A 46 23.45 13.05 3.38
CA LEU A 46 23.69 14.02 2.30
C LEU A 46 22.83 15.28 2.41
N SER A 47 21.79 15.28 3.26
CA SER A 47 20.79 16.36 3.29
C SER A 47 21.19 17.57 4.15
N GLY A 48 22.36 17.59 4.78
CA GLY A 48 22.84 18.73 5.56
C GLY A 48 21.81 19.20 6.61
N PRO A 49 21.23 20.41 6.45
CA PRO A 49 20.28 20.96 7.42
C PRO A 49 18.97 20.17 7.57
N TRP A 50 18.70 19.23 6.68
CA TRP A 50 17.51 18.38 6.69
C TRP A 50 17.75 17.00 7.30
N ALA A 51 19.00 16.74 7.74
CA ALA A 51 19.34 15.54 8.50
C ALA A 51 18.37 15.36 9.66
N GLY A 52 17.82 14.41 10.11
CA GLY A 52 16.86 14.26 11.21
C GLY A 52 15.40 14.63 10.86
N ARG A 53 15.16 15.21 9.66
CA ARG A 53 13.81 15.45 9.14
C ARG A 53 13.35 14.38 8.13
N ILE A 54 14.13 13.31 7.97
CA ILE A 54 13.87 12.15 7.14
C ILE A 54 13.82 10.93 8.04
N SER A 55 12.86 10.04 7.84
CA SER A 55 12.78 8.78 8.58
C SER A 55 12.46 7.63 7.63
N ALA A 56 13.00 6.44 7.92
CA ALA A 56 12.50 5.20 7.34
C ALA A 56 11.18 4.81 7.99
N TYR A 57 10.29 4.14 7.23
CA TYR A 57 9.07 3.55 7.75
C TYR A 57 8.86 2.16 7.14
N ARG A 58 8.65 1.15 7.97
CA ARG A 58 8.43 -0.23 7.50
C ARG A 58 7.50 -1.01 8.43
N ALA A 59 6.86 -2.03 7.89
CA ALA A 59 5.93 -2.89 8.62
C ALA A 59 6.58 -3.63 9.81
N GLY A 60 7.91 -3.83 9.79
CA GLY A 60 8.63 -4.50 10.88
C GLY A 60 8.96 -3.61 12.09
N PHE A 61 8.60 -2.34 12.07
CA PHE A 61 8.71 -1.48 13.25
C PHE A 61 7.60 -1.81 14.26
N LEU A 62 7.92 -1.59 15.54
CA LEU A 62 6.92 -1.71 16.61
C LEU A 62 5.76 -0.73 16.38
N PRO A 63 4.54 -1.04 16.82
CA PRO A 63 3.39 -0.14 16.67
C PRO A 63 3.64 1.27 17.25
N GLU A 64 4.38 1.36 18.34
CA GLU A 64 4.76 2.62 19.00
C GLU A 64 5.70 3.45 18.12
N GLU A 65 6.72 2.83 17.53
CA GLU A 65 7.66 3.49 16.61
C GLU A 65 6.94 4.04 15.38
N ARG A 66 6.02 3.25 14.82
CA ARG A 66 5.22 3.68 13.67
C ARG A 66 4.37 4.91 14.01
N ARG A 67 3.64 4.87 15.13
CA ARG A 67 2.84 6.00 15.62
C ARG A 67 3.67 7.26 15.87
N GLN A 68 4.90 7.12 16.38
CA GLN A 68 5.81 8.26 16.57
C GLN A 68 6.21 8.88 15.22
N ILE A 69 6.56 8.07 14.21
CA ILE A 69 6.90 8.59 12.88
C ILE A 69 5.70 9.27 12.24
N GLU A 70 4.52 8.69 12.35
CA GLU A 70 3.26 9.24 11.84
C GLU A 70 2.95 10.59 12.51
N ALA A 71 3.05 10.68 13.82
CA ALA A 71 2.86 11.93 14.57
C ALA A 71 3.87 13.02 14.19
N ARG A 72 5.15 12.65 14.03
CA ARG A 72 6.19 13.56 13.57
C ARG A 72 6.01 14.04 12.13
N MET A 73 5.45 13.18 11.26
CA MET A 73 5.03 13.59 9.91
C MET A 73 3.83 14.53 9.98
N ALA A 74 2.81 14.21 10.78
CA ALA A 74 1.61 15.05 10.91
C ALA A 74 1.93 16.44 11.47
N SER A 75 2.84 16.54 12.46
CA SER A 75 3.28 17.82 13.04
C SER A 75 4.20 18.63 12.13
N GLY A 76 4.72 18.04 11.03
CA GLY A 76 5.72 18.68 10.17
C GLY A 76 7.14 18.71 10.74
N GLU A 77 7.40 17.98 11.82
CA GLU A 77 8.75 17.75 12.34
C GLU A 77 9.57 16.93 11.33
N LEU A 78 8.99 15.88 10.77
CA LEU A 78 9.55 15.20 9.60
C LEU A 78 9.02 15.84 8.32
N LEU A 79 9.89 16.00 7.34
CA LEU A 79 9.55 16.44 5.99
C LEU A 79 9.50 15.28 4.99
N ALA A 80 10.16 14.18 5.29
CA ALA A 80 10.14 13.04 4.41
C ALA A 80 10.09 11.71 5.15
N VAL A 81 9.42 10.76 4.51
CA VAL A 81 9.42 9.37 4.92
C VAL A 81 9.79 8.46 3.75
N VAL A 82 10.69 7.52 3.99
CA VAL A 82 11.09 6.50 3.02
C VAL A 82 10.47 5.17 3.44
N SER A 83 9.68 4.56 2.58
CA SER A 83 8.90 3.37 2.94
C SER A 83 8.92 2.29 1.85
N THR A 84 8.46 1.11 2.20
CA THR A 84 8.01 0.09 1.27
C THR A 84 6.49 0.25 1.03
N SER A 85 5.79 -0.82 0.62
CA SER A 85 4.33 -0.86 0.57
C SER A 85 3.63 -0.63 1.93
N ALA A 86 4.38 -0.53 3.04
CA ALA A 86 3.81 -0.37 4.39
C ALA A 86 2.95 0.89 4.56
N LEU A 87 3.18 1.93 3.75
CA LEU A 87 2.39 3.15 3.71
C LEU A 87 1.46 3.25 2.49
N GLU A 88 1.29 2.16 1.74
CA GLU A 88 0.41 2.10 0.58
C GLU A 88 -1.07 2.20 0.97
N LEU A 89 -1.46 1.57 2.10
CA LEU A 89 -2.85 1.48 2.57
C LEU A 89 -2.98 1.91 4.03
N GLY A 90 -4.13 2.47 4.36
CA GLY A 90 -4.67 2.53 5.73
C GLY A 90 -4.12 3.61 6.66
N ILE A 91 -3.11 4.42 6.28
CA ILE A 91 -2.51 5.41 7.19
C ILE A 91 -2.69 6.82 6.64
N ASP A 92 -3.14 7.73 7.50
CA ASP A 92 -3.20 9.15 7.20
C ASP A 92 -1.95 9.86 7.74
N ILE A 93 -1.02 10.18 6.85
CA ILE A 93 0.23 10.88 7.20
C ILE A 93 0.09 12.41 7.08
N GLY A 94 -1.12 12.90 6.76
CA GLY A 94 -1.39 14.31 6.50
C GLY A 94 -0.93 14.76 5.10
N GLY A 95 -1.16 16.03 4.77
CA GLY A 95 -0.89 16.59 3.43
C GLY A 95 0.56 16.36 2.97
N LEU A 96 0.74 15.51 1.98
CA LEU A 96 2.01 15.29 1.29
C LEU A 96 1.99 15.98 -0.06
N ASP A 97 3.13 16.53 -0.48
CA ASP A 97 3.28 17.29 -1.72
C ASP A 97 3.87 16.44 -2.84
N VAL A 98 4.82 15.55 -2.50
CA VAL A 98 5.57 14.78 -3.48
C VAL A 98 5.59 13.29 -3.12
N CYS A 99 5.31 12.45 -4.11
CA CYS A 99 5.49 11.00 -4.04
C CYS A 99 6.57 10.58 -5.03
N ILE A 100 7.64 9.95 -4.56
CA ILE A 100 8.71 9.40 -5.38
C ILE A 100 8.62 7.88 -5.33
N LEU A 101 8.47 7.25 -6.49
CA LEU A 101 8.44 5.80 -6.66
C LEU A 101 9.78 5.34 -7.22
N VAL A 102 10.56 4.60 -6.45
CA VAL A 102 11.85 4.04 -6.89
C VAL A 102 11.58 2.69 -7.55
N GLY A 103 11.40 2.72 -8.85
CA GLY A 103 10.93 1.63 -9.69
C GLY A 103 9.41 1.47 -9.70
N TYR A 104 8.91 0.90 -10.79
CA TYR A 104 7.49 0.61 -10.95
C TYR A 104 7.02 -0.42 -9.91
N PRO A 105 5.92 -0.18 -9.19
CA PRO A 105 5.46 -1.06 -8.12
C PRO A 105 4.98 -2.45 -8.56
N GLY A 106 4.89 -2.70 -9.86
CA GLY A 106 4.45 -3.97 -10.45
C GLY A 106 3.01 -3.98 -10.93
N THR A 107 2.16 -3.06 -10.42
CA THR A 107 0.78 -2.88 -10.88
C THR A 107 0.41 -1.40 -10.98
N ILE A 108 -0.54 -1.08 -11.87
CA ILE A 108 -1.11 0.26 -11.99
C ILE A 108 -1.87 0.60 -10.70
N MET A 109 -2.61 -0.36 -10.14
CA MET A 109 -3.32 -0.18 -8.87
C MET A 109 -2.38 0.27 -7.74
N SER A 110 -1.26 -0.43 -7.52
CA SER A 110 -0.27 -0.04 -6.49
C SER A 110 0.33 1.34 -6.78
N THR A 111 0.57 1.67 -8.04
CA THR A 111 1.08 3.00 -8.42
C THR A 111 0.08 4.09 -8.07
N LEU A 112 -1.20 3.89 -8.39
CA LEU A 112 -2.28 4.83 -8.05
C LEU A 112 -2.51 4.92 -6.54
N GLN A 113 -2.46 3.82 -5.80
CA GLN A 113 -2.61 3.81 -4.34
C GLN A 113 -1.47 4.56 -3.64
N ARG A 114 -0.23 4.39 -4.09
CA ARG A 114 0.94 5.14 -3.58
C ARG A 114 0.88 6.60 -3.98
N GLY A 115 0.57 6.88 -5.24
CA GLY A 115 0.39 8.24 -5.74
C GLY A 115 -0.77 8.98 -5.07
N GLY A 116 -1.84 8.28 -4.73
CA GLY A 116 -3.00 8.83 -4.00
C GLY A 116 -2.72 9.24 -2.54
N ARG A 117 -1.47 9.10 -2.06
CA ARG A 117 -1.05 9.63 -0.75
C ARG A 117 -0.72 11.11 -0.79
N VAL A 118 -0.55 11.70 -1.96
CA VAL A 118 -0.28 13.13 -2.15
C VAL A 118 -1.50 13.83 -2.75
N GLY A 119 -1.55 15.15 -2.66
CA GLY A 119 -2.57 15.97 -3.35
C GLY A 119 -3.94 16.00 -2.69
N ARG A 120 -4.04 15.96 -1.38
CA ARG A 120 -5.32 16.11 -0.67
C ARG A 120 -5.82 17.55 -0.67
N ALA A 121 -7.15 17.72 -0.68
CA ALA A 121 -7.84 19.00 -0.49
C ALA A 121 -7.40 20.14 -1.43
N GLN A 122 -7.39 19.90 -2.76
CA GLN A 122 -7.04 20.87 -3.81
C GLN A 122 -5.58 21.36 -3.79
N GLN A 123 -4.69 20.66 -3.10
CA GLN A 123 -3.27 20.97 -3.09
C GLN A 123 -2.61 20.40 -4.35
N GLU A 124 -1.81 21.21 -5.05
CA GLU A 124 -0.94 20.73 -6.12
C GLU A 124 0.06 19.71 -5.58
N SER A 125 0.25 18.62 -6.29
CA SER A 125 1.14 17.54 -5.89
C SER A 125 1.82 16.91 -7.10
N ALA A 126 2.95 16.26 -6.86
CA ALA A 126 3.69 15.54 -7.88
C ALA A 126 3.90 14.08 -7.52
N VAL A 127 3.70 13.21 -8.50
CA VAL A 127 4.09 11.79 -8.42
C VAL A 127 5.18 11.55 -9.46
N VAL A 128 6.35 11.08 -9.02
CA VAL A 128 7.50 10.86 -9.86
C VAL A 128 7.89 9.39 -9.81
N LEU A 129 7.83 8.70 -10.95
CA LEU A 129 8.39 7.37 -11.11
C LEU A 129 9.85 7.49 -11.56
N VAL A 130 10.76 7.00 -10.74
CA VAL A 130 12.19 6.91 -11.05
C VAL A 130 12.45 5.49 -11.54
N ALA A 131 12.64 5.34 -12.84
CA ALA A 131 12.81 4.04 -13.48
C ALA A 131 14.20 3.45 -13.21
N GLY A 132 14.23 2.14 -13.07
CA GLY A 132 15.44 1.33 -13.03
C GLY A 132 15.66 0.54 -14.32
N GLU A 133 16.53 -0.46 -14.26
CA GLU A 133 16.85 -1.36 -15.39
C GLU A 133 15.78 -2.46 -15.62
N ASP A 134 14.75 -2.52 -14.77
CA ASP A 134 13.68 -3.49 -14.89
C ASP A 134 12.89 -3.30 -16.19
N ALA A 135 12.51 -4.41 -16.83
CA ALA A 135 11.87 -4.38 -18.14
C ALA A 135 10.56 -3.58 -18.15
N LEU A 136 9.76 -3.62 -17.05
CA LEU A 136 8.53 -2.84 -16.96
C LEU A 136 8.81 -1.36 -16.73
N ASP A 137 9.85 -1.03 -15.97
CA ASP A 137 10.31 0.35 -15.80
C ASP A 137 10.67 0.97 -17.16
N GLN A 138 11.50 0.26 -17.94
CA GLN A 138 11.92 0.70 -19.28
C GLN A 138 10.76 0.76 -20.27
N TYR A 139 9.84 -0.19 -20.18
CA TYR A 139 8.66 -0.19 -21.04
C TYR A 139 7.80 1.05 -20.81
N PHE A 140 7.45 1.37 -19.57
CA PHE A 140 6.63 2.55 -19.29
C PHE A 140 7.35 3.88 -19.51
N MET A 141 8.68 3.92 -19.44
CA MET A 141 9.42 5.10 -19.85
C MET A 141 9.36 5.33 -21.36
N SER A 142 9.34 4.27 -22.14
CA SER A 142 9.27 4.33 -23.61
C SER A 142 7.81 4.49 -24.11
N HIS A 143 6.83 4.05 -23.33
CA HIS A 143 5.40 4.05 -23.68
C HIS A 143 4.55 4.60 -22.51
N PRO A 144 4.72 5.87 -22.13
CA PRO A 144 4.01 6.44 -20.99
C PRO A 144 2.48 6.48 -21.18
N GLU A 145 2.01 6.63 -22.43
CA GLU A 145 0.59 6.59 -22.77
C GLU A 145 -0.08 5.26 -22.41
N ASP A 146 0.66 4.16 -22.48
CA ASP A 146 0.17 2.84 -22.09
C ASP A 146 -0.16 2.78 -20.59
N PHE A 147 0.68 3.39 -19.75
CA PHE A 147 0.41 3.49 -18.32
C PHE A 147 -0.88 4.23 -18.02
N PHE A 148 -1.11 5.36 -18.69
CA PHE A 148 -2.28 6.21 -18.43
C PHE A 148 -3.57 5.69 -19.06
N SER A 149 -3.48 4.90 -20.13
CA SER A 149 -4.65 4.33 -20.82
C SER A 149 -5.14 3.02 -20.20
N ARG A 150 -4.30 2.29 -19.49
CA ARG A 150 -4.67 1.01 -18.89
C ARG A 150 -5.55 1.21 -17.65
N PRO A 151 -6.65 0.46 -17.54
CA PRO A 151 -7.39 0.41 -16.28
C PRO A 151 -6.55 -0.26 -15.19
N ALA A 152 -6.83 0.09 -13.95
CA ALA A 152 -6.28 -0.64 -12.81
C ALA A 152 -6.67 -2.13 -12.87
N GLU A 153 -5.79 -2.99 -12.40
CA GLU A 153 -5.98 -4.44 -12.40
C GLU A 153 -7.25 -4.82 -11.62
N LYS A 154 -8.04 -5.71 -12.18
CA LYS A 154 -9.26 -6.19 -11.54
C LYS A 154 -8.89 -7.10 -10.37
N ALA A 155 -9.52 -6.88 -9.22
CA ALA A 155 -9.44 -7.83 -8.12
C ALA A 155 -10.09 -9.16 -8.53
N VAL A 156 -9.35 -10.26 -8.36
CA VAL A 156 -9.89 -11.60 -8.53
C VAL A 156 -10.31 -12.11 -7.17
N VAL A 157 -11.62 -12.24 -6.98
CA VAL A 157 -12.20 -12.75 -5.73
C VAL A 157 -12.89 -14.07 -6.04
N ASN A 158 -12.58 -15.11 -5.29
CA ASN A 158 -13.34 -16.37 -5.31
C ASN A 158 -14.17 -16.47 -4.01
N PRO A 159 -15.42 -16.00 -3.99
CA PRO A 159 -16.28 -16.04 -2.81
C PRO A 159 -16.66 -17.48 -2.41
N TRP A 160 -16.48 -18.43 -3.32
CA TRP A 160 -16.81 -19.84 -3.15
C TRP A 160 -15.60 -20.72 -2.82
N ASN A 161 -14.49 -20.13 -2.40
CA ASN A 161 -13.37 -20.93 -1.89
C ASN A 161 -13.82 -21.68 -0.64
N GLU A 162 -13.86 -23.00 -0.70
CA GLU A 162 -14.44 -23.87 0.33
C GLU A 162 -13.85 -23.63 1.72
N VAL A 163 -12.53 -23.48 1.81
CA VAL A 163 -11.83 -23.27 3.09
C VAL A 163 -12.18 -21.91 3.70
N ILE A 164 -12.23 -20.86 2.87
CA ILE A 164 -12.53 -19.49 3.34
C ILE A 164 -14.01 -19.41 3.68
N LEU A 165 -14.87 -19.93 2.80
CA LEU A 165 -16.31 -19.92 2.98
C LEU A 165 -16.73 -20.63 4.28
N ALA A 166 -16.19 -21.83 4.54
CA ALA A 166 -16.49 -22.57 5.77
C ALA A 166 -16.13 -21.76 7.02
N ARG A 167 -14.94 -21.15 7.05
CA ARG A 167 -14.52 -20.31 8.19
C ARG A 167 -15.37 -19.06 8.35
N HIS A 168 -15.78 -18.42 7.25
CA HIS A 168 -16.66 -17.26 7.30
C HIS A 168 -18.04 -17.62 7.80
N LEU A 169 -18.60 -18.78 7.41
CA LEU A 169 -19.89 -19.28 7.91
C LEU A 169 -19.85 -19.54 9.42
N GLU A 170 -18.76 -20.11 9.94
CA GLU A 170 -18.59 -20.28 11.38
C GLU A 170 -18.52 -18.96 12.13
N CYS A 171 -17.75 -18.00 11.63
CA CYS A 171 -17.68 -16.67 12.22
C CYS A 171 -19.06 -15.97 12.20
N ALA A 172 -19.73 -16.04 11.06
CA ALA A 172 -21.07 -15.43 10.91
C ALA A 172 -22.09 -16.06 11.87
N ALA A 173 -22.09 -17.39 12.00
CA ALA A 173 -22.96 -18.11 12.93
C ALA A 173 -22.65 -17.79 14.41
N ALA A 174 -21.38 -17.51 14.72
CA ALA A 174 -20.98 -17.10 16.07
C ALA A 174 -21.43 -15.67 16.41
N GLU A 175 -21.57 -14.80 15.41
CA GLU A 175 -22.07 -13.42 15.59
C GLU A 175 -23.59 -13.38 15.68
N LEU A 176 -24.29 -14.06 14.75
CA LEU A 176 -25.75 -14.12 14.68
C LEU A 176 -26.20 -15.47 14.10
N PRO A 177 -27.34 -16.04 14.55
CA PRO A 177 -27.91 -17.23 13.95
C PRO A 177 -28.12 -17.06 12.44
N LEU A 178 -27.61 -18.01 11.65
CA LEU A 178 -27.80 -18.01 10.21
C LEU A 178 -29.22 -18.51 9.88
N SER A 179 -29.87 -17.87 8.93
CA SER A 179 -31.25 -18.23 8.52
C SER A 179 -31.31 -18.64 7.06
N ALA A 180 -32.11 -19.65 6.74
CA ALA A 180 -32.40 -20.02 5.36
C ALA A 180 -33.00 -18.85 4.53
N ARG A 181 -33.43 -17.76 5.18
CA ARG A 181 -33.91 -16.53 4.53
C ARG A 181 -32.80 -15.58 4.11
N ASP A 182 -31.56 -15.83 4.54
CA ASP A 182 -30.41 -14.99 4.18
C ASP A 182 -30.05 -15.19 2.72
N PRO A 183 -30.16 -14.17 1.85
CA PRO A 183 -30.00 -14.34 0.40
C PRO A 183 -28.60 -14.85 -0.02
N TRP A 184 -27.59 -14.53 0.77
CA TRP A 184 -26.21 -14.93 0.53
C TRP A 184 -25.93 -16.41 0.86
N LEU A 185 -26.85 -17.11 1.53
CA LEU A 185 -26.82 -18.56 1.75
C LEU A 185 -27.55 -19.36 0.66
N ALA A 186 -28.27 -18.70 -0.24
CA ALA A 186 -28.99 -19.37 -1.32
C ALA A 186 -28.10 -20.11 -2.34
N PRO A 187 -26.86 -19.65 -2.68
CA PRO A 187 -26.00 -20.37 -3.61
C PRO A 187 -25.60 -21.76 -3.15
N VAL A 188 -25.53 -22.71 -4.09
CA VAL A 188 -25.22 -24.12 -3.82
C VAL A 188 -23.95 -24.31 -2.98
N PRO A 189 -22.80 -23.66 -3.27
CA PRO A 189 -21.60 -23.84 -2.47
C PRO A 189 -21.77 -23.44 -0.99
N ALA A 190 -22.59 -22.43 -0.70
CA ALA A 190 -22.86 -22.02 0.68
C ALA A 190 -23.69 -23.08 1.41
N GLN A 191 -24.69 -23.63 0.75
CA GLN A 191 -25.54 -24.72 1.31
C GLN A 191 -24.76 -26.01 1.54
N GLU A 192 -23.83 -26.36 0.64
CA GLU A 192 -22.95 -27.50 0.80
C GLU A 192 -22.03 -27.30 1.99
N ALA A 193 -21.37 -26.15 2.09
CA ALA A 193 -20.51 -25.83 3.21
C ALA A 193 -21.26 -25.84 4.56
N LEU A 194 -22.49 -25.33 4.63
CA LEU A 194 -23.31 -25.41 5.83
C LEU A 194 -23.63 -26.85 6.24
N ARG A 195 -23.99 -27.72 5.28
CA ARG A 195 -24.25 -29.13 5.54
C ARG A 195 -23.02 -29.85 6.08
N ASP A 196 -21.86 -29.58 5.47
CA ASP A 196 -20.60 -30.18 5.89
C ASP A 196 -20.19 -29.74 7.29
N LEU A 197 -20.34 -28.43 7.61
CA LEU A 197 -20.07 -27.91 8.94
C LEU A 197 -21.01 -28.47 9.99
N ALA A 198 -22.30 -28.65 9.66
CA ALA A 198 -23.27 -29.28 10.55
C ALA A 198 -22.95 -30.79 10.76
N ALA A 199 -22.59 -31.50 9.69
CA ALA A 199 -22.20 -32.92 9.77
C ALA A 199 -20.93 -33.12 10.63
N GLN A 200 -20.01 -32.15 10.61
CA GLN A 200 -18.80 -32.14 11.45
C GLN A 200 -19.06 -31.67 12.89
N GLY A 201 -20.27 -31.27 13.24
CA GLY A 201 -20.63 -30.74 14.56
C GLY A 201 -20.05 -29.34 14.86
N ARG A 202 -19.62 -28.63 13.83
CA ARG A 202 -19.07 -27.26 13.94
C ARG A 202 -20.15 -26.20 13.94
N LEU A 203 -21.31 -26.50 13.37
CA LEU A 203 -22.54 -25.73 13.45
C LEU A 203 -23.66 -26.59 14.04
N LEU A 204 -24.52 -25.97 14.84
CA LEU A 204 -25.72 -26.60 15.40
C LEU A 204 -26.95 -26.08 14.66
N LEU A 205 -27.81 -27.02 14.23
CA LEU A 205 -29.11 -26.67 13.69
C LEU A 205 -30.08 -26.44 14.84
N SER A 206 -30.74 -25.29 14.86
CA SER A 206 -31.79 -25.03 15.83
C SER A 206 -33.09 -25.74 15.41
N ALA A 207 -34.02 -25.94 16.37
CA ALA A 207 -35.27 -26.64 16.11
C ALA A 207 -36.23 -25.88 15.17
N ASP A 208 -35.99 -24.60 14.96
CA ASP A 208 -36.75 -23.73 14.03
C ASP A 208 -36.06 -23.57 12.64
N GLY A 209 -34.96 -24.28 12.40
CA GLY A 209 -34.26 -24.30 11.12
C GLY A 209 -33.34 -23.11 10.88
N SER A 210 -32.96 -22.36 11.93
CA SER A 210 -31.92 -21.34 11.88
C SER A 210 -30.55 -21.88 12.32
#